data_63c3b36ac49620307661afd678e31afa
#
_entry.id   63c3b36ac49620307661afd678e31afa
#
_cell.length_a   1.000
_cell.length_b   1.000
_cell.length_c   1.000
_cell.angle_alpha   90.00
_cell.angle_beta   90.00
_cell.angle_gamma   90.00
#
_symmetry.space_group_name_H-M   'P 1'
#
loop_
_entity.id
_entity.type
_entity.pdbx_description
1 polymer ?
#
loop_
_entity_poly.entity_id
_entity_poly.type
_entity_poly.pdbx_seq_one_letter_code
_entity_poly.pdbx_strand_id
1 'polypeptide(L)'
;MATLPLHRRRFLTRSAAALAGTAVSRSVLAKVLHERIVDRKSVAAAAGTLWLGGEVEVSRMGFGAMRITGDGIWGEPRDQKEARAVLRRAVELGVNFIDTADAYGPAVSERLIAEALHPYPRGLIIATKGGQVRPGPNQWVPDGRPEHLRESCEASLRRLKVERIDLYQLHRPDPKVPYEDSVGTLAKLQQEGKIRFIGISNVSTEQLATAQSIVKVVSVQNRYSVAERNSDAVLAACEKQKIAFIPWGPLALREQAGKTAPPHIADLQALAQARHIDLAQAALAWLLARSPVMLPIPGTSRVAHLEEDIAAARIHFSHQEMSRVG
;
A
#
# COMPACT_ATOMS: atom_id res chain seq x y z
N MET A 1 41.77 -62.60 57.02
CA MET A 1 41.56 -61.94 58.32
C MET A 1 40.94 -60.56 58.08
N ALA A 2 39.77 -60.36 58.68
CA ALA A 2 39.16 -59.11 59.14
C ALA A 2 38.72 -58.16 58.04
N THR A 3 37.50 -58.00 57.85
CA THR A 3 36.24 -57.57 58.47
C THR A 3 35.74 -56.25 57.80
N LEU A 4 34.57 -56.35 57.29
CA LEU A 4 33.65 -55.26 56.88
C LEU A 4 33.36 -54.28 58.03
N PRO A 5 32.81 -53.05 57.73
CA PRO A 5 31.35 -53.03 57.72
C PRO A 5 30.72 -52.01 56.70
N LEU A 6 29.46 -52.29 56.50
CA LEU A 6 28.38 -51.57 55.84
C LEU A 6 28.21 -50.14 56.31
N HIS A 7 27.85 -49.19 55.36
CA HIS A 7 26.90 -48.14 55.68
C HIS A 7 26.03 -47.70 54.47
N ARG A 8 24.75 -48.06 54.54
CA ARG A 8 23.50 -47.33 54.30
C ARG A 8 23.36 -46.51 53.01
N ARG A 9 22.49 -47.05 52.18
CA ARG A 9 21.66 -46.41 51.16
C ARG A 9 20.95 -45.15 51.71
N ARG A 10 21.00 -44.06 50.97
CA ARG A 10 19.99 -43.01 50.97
C ARG A 10 19.48 -42.82 49.56
N PHE A 11 18.26 -43.18 49.34
CA PHE A 11 17.41 -42.80 48.20
C PHE A 11 17.18 -41.30 48.25
N LEU A 12 17.49 -40.61 47.19
CA LEU A 12 17.03 -39.27 46.92
C LEU A 12 16.08 -39.34 45.73
N THR A 13 14.80 -39.30 46.03
CA THR A 13 13.69 -38.96 45.15
C THR A 13 14.00 -37.58 44.53
N ARG A 14 14.21 -37.52 43.24
CA ARG A 14 14.15 -36.27 42.48
C ARG A 14 12.77 -36.17 41.86
N SER A 15 12.05 -35.23 42.37
CA SER A 15 10.75 -34.76 41.92
C SER A 15 10.73 -34.32 40.46
N ALA A 16 9.75 -34.81 39.74
CA ALA A 16 9.37 -34.31 38.42
C ALA A 16 8.70 -32.92 38.58
N ALA A 17 9.41 -31.87 38.27
CA ALA A 17 8.86 -30.52 38.17
C ALA A 17 9.68 -29.72 37.16
N ALA A 18 9.46 -29.97 35.87
CA ALA A 18 9.93 -29.11 34.82
C ALA A 18 9.27 -29.49 33.47
N LEU A 19 8.00 -29.16 33.27
CA LEU A 19 7.36 -29.10 31.92
C LEU A 19 6.08 -28.26 31.96
N ALA A 20 6.20 -27.04 32.49
CA ALA A 20 5.10 -26.05 32.42
C ALA A 20 5.59 -24.64 31.98
N GLY A 21 6.82 -24.54 31.42
CA GLY A 21 7.45 -23.24 31.13
C GLY A 21 7.42 -22.78 29.68
N THR A 22 6.92 -23.57 28.72
CA THR A 22 7.08 -23.24 27.29
C THR A 22 5.79 -22.85 26.55
N ALA A 23 4.63 -22.98 27.16
CA ALA A 23 3.35 -22.63 26.53
C ALA A 23 3.00 -21.13 26.64
N VAL A 24 3.52 -20.42 27.65
CA VAL A 24 3.22 -18.99 27.86
C VAL A 24 4.01 -18.08 26.90
N SER A 25 5.16 -18.52 26.40
CA SER A 25 6.03 -17.72 25.53
C SER A 25 5.47 -17.54 24.11
N ARG A 26 4.77 -18.51 23.56
CA ARG A 26 4.22 -18.42 22.20
C ARG A 26 2.97 -17.54 22.08
N SER A 27 2.13 -17.49 23.10
CA SER A 27 0.92 -16.63 23.10
C SER A 27 1.25 -15.17 23.36
N VAL A 28 2.33 -14.88 24.10
CA VAL A 28 2.82 -13.50 24.33
C VAL A 28 3.55 -12.98 23.09
N LEU A 29 4.34 -13.80 22.38
CA LEU A 29 4.96 -13.42 21.10
C LEU A 29 3.91 -13.17 19.99
N ALA A 30 2.82 -13.95 19.95
CA ALA A 30 1.74 -13.73 18.98
C ALA A 30 0.96 -12.43 19.23
N LYS A 31 0.89 -11.94 20.49
CA LYS A 31 0.27 -10.66 20.84
C LYS A 31 1.14 -9.44 20.55
N VAL A 32 2.45 -9.59 20.43
CA VAL A 32 3.39 -8.49 20.18
C VAL A 32 3.45 -8.10 18.68
N LEU A 33 2.90 -8.92 17.78
CA LEU A 33 2.94 -8.68 16.33
C LEU A 33 1.82 -7.77 15.79
N HIS A 34 0.88 -7.33 16.61
CA HIS A 34 -0.13 -6.32 16.25
C HIS A 34 0.27 -4.95 16.84
N GLU A 35 1.45 -4.47 16.49
CA GLU A 35 1.84 -3.12 16.91
C GLU A 35 1.02 -2.07 16.15
N ARG A 36 0.21 -1.34 16.89
CA ARG A 36 -0.40 -0.10 16.40
C ARG A 36 0.69 0.94 16.19
N ILE A 37 1.01 1.20 14.93
CA ILE A 37 2.11 2.08 14.55
C ILE A 37 1.59 3.46 14.11
N VAL A 38 0.27 3.59 13.87
CA VAL A 38 -0.34 4.84 13.43
C VAL A 38 -0.48 5.81 14.60
N ASP A 39 0.15 6.98 14.49
CA ASP A 39 -0.12 8.09 15.40
C ASP A 39 -1.55 8.60 15.18
N ARG A 40 -2.43 8.27 16.12
CA ARG A 40 -3.86 8.62 16.07
C ARG A 40 -4.14 10.12 16.11
N LYS A 41 -3.16 10.95 16.45
CA LYS A 41 -3.27 12.42 16.48
C LYS A 41 -2.83 13.05 15.16
N SER A 42 -2.20 12.31 14.27
CA SER A 42 -1.74 12.81 12.98
C SER A 42 -2.90 13.18 12.06
N VAL A 43 -2.63 14.02 11.06
CA VAL A 43 -3.65 14.47 10.10
C VAL A 43 -4.18 13.29 9.28
N ALA A 44 -3.28 12.44 8.78
CA ALA A 44 -3.67 11.30 7.96
C ALA A 44 -4.50 10.26 8.73
N ALA A 45 -4.29 10.13 10.05
CA ALA A 45 -5.04 9.18 10.88
C ALA A 45 -6.53 9.53 11.01
N ALA A 46 -6.93 10.79 10.74
CA ALA A 46 -8.33 11.20 10.72
C ALA A 46 -9.15 10.46 9.65
N ALA A 47 -8.52 9.93 8.59
CA ALA A 47 -9.16 9.06 7.59
C ALA A 47 -9.57 7.69 8.15
N GLY A 48 -9.19 7.36 9.39
CA GLY A 48 -9.27 6.01 9.92
C GLY A 48 -8.12 5.12 9.47
N THR A 49 -8.17 3.85 9.82
CA THR A 49 -7.12 2.88 9.49
C THR A 49 -7.69 1.61 8.89
N LEU A 50 -6.88 0.86 8.15
CA LEU A 50 -7.15 -0.49 7.70
C LEU A 50 -5.96 -1.40 8.02
N TRP A 51 -6.20 -2.72 8.01
CA TRP A 51 -5.18 -3.73 8.28
C TRP A 51 -4.72 -4.39 6.98
N LEU A 52 -3.53 -4.04 6.49
CA LEU A 52 -2.94 -4.64 5.32
C LEU A 52 -2.60 -6.11 5.62
N GLY A 53 -3.20 -7.01 4.86
CA GLY A 53 -3.05 -8.46 5.06
C GLY A 53 -3.54 -8.99 6.40
N GLY A 54 -4.19 -8.15 7.23
CA GLY A 54 -4.58 -8.46 8.61
C GLY A 54 -3.45 -8.34 9.62
N GLU A 55 -2.27 -7.82 9.22
CA GLU A 55 -1.05 -7.83 10.04
C GLU A 55 -0.52 -6.43 10.35
N VAL A 56 -0.63 -5.49 9.39
CA VAL A 56 -0.05 -4.14 9.52
C VAL A 56 -1.13 -3.09 9.43
N GLU A 57 -1.17 -2.22 10.44
CA GLU A 57 -2.10 -1.09 10.44
C GLU A 57 -1.56 0.05 9.59
N VAL A 58 -2.36 0.50 8.61
CA VAL A 58 -2.05 1.66 7.78
C VAL A 58 -3.16 2.70 7.86
N SER A 59 -2.77 3.98 7.81
CA SER A 59 -3.72 5.08 7.63
C SER A 59 -4.41 4.93 6.27
N ARG A 60 -5.71 5.21 6.22
CA ARG A 60 -6.48 5.15 4.98
C ARG A 60 -6.20 6.33 4.03
N MET A 61 -5.26 7.20 4.36
CA MET A 61 -4.73 8.25 3.50
C MET A 61 -3.25 7.98 3.24
N GLY A 62 -2.94 7.42 2.06
CA GLY A 62 -1.57 7.16 1.60
C GLY A 62 -1.00 8.31 0.77
N PHE A 63 0.19 8.09 0.19
CA PHE A 63 0.83 9.01 -0.75
C PHE A 63 1.31 8.27 -1.99
N GLY A 64 0.97 8.79 -3.19
CA GLY A 64 1.42 8.28 -4.49
C GLY A 64 2.65 9.02 -5.02
N ALA A 65 3.78 8.34 -5.11
CA ALA A 65 5.06 8.94 -5.46
C ALA A 65 5.32 9.06 -6.98
N MET A 66 4.30 8.84 -7.83
CA MET A 66 4.46 8.95 -9.28
C MET A 66 4.81 10.37 -9.73
N ARG A 67 4.24 11.39 -9.09
CA ARG A 67 4.39 12.80 -9.46
C ARG A 67 5.68 13.47 -8.97
N ILE A 68 6.50 12.78 -8.15
CA ILE A 68 7.81 13.31 -7.74
C ILE A 68 8.91 13.03 -8.76
N THR A 69 8.58 12.57 -9.96
CA THR A 69 9.50 12.36 -11.11
C THR A 69 9.36 13.45 -12.14
N GLY A 70 10.16 13.41 -13.19
CA GLY A 70 10.12 14.40 -14.28
C GLY A 70 8.86 14.33 -15.14
N ASP A 71 8.78 15.23 -16.10
CA ASP A 71 7.64 15.36 -17.01
C ASP A 71 7.41 14.05 -17.79
N GLY A 72 6.16 13.68 -17.97
CA GLY A 72 5.80 12.38 -18.56
C GLY A 72 6.12 11.18 -17.71
N ILE A 73 6.34 11.38 -16.39
CA ILE A 73 6.77 10.38 -15.42
C ILE A 73 8.08 9.74 -15.90
N TRP A 74 9.02 10.60 -16.29
CA TRP A 74 10.28 10.23 -16.92
C TRP A 74 11.44 11.08 -16.43
N GLY A 75 12.53 10.45 -16.01
CA GLY A 75 13.74 11.13 -15.54
C GLY A 75 13.55 11.86 -14.20
N GLU A 76 14.51 12.71 -13.92
CA GLU A 76 14.56 13.49 -12.69
C GLU A 76 13.49 14.58 -12.63
N PRO A 77 12.94 14.87 -11.45
CA PRO A 77 12.08 16.05 -11.27
C PRO A 77 12.87 17.34 -11.48
N ARG A 78 12.17 18.40 -11.86
CA ARG A 78 12.78 19.74 -11.99
C ARG A 78 13.37 20.25 -10.68
N ASP A 79 12.76 19.92 -9.57
CA ASP A 79 13.23 20.25 -8.22
C ASP A 79 13.28 18.98 -7.34
N GLN A 80 14.47 18.40 -7.25
CA GLN A 80 14.73 17.23 -6.41
C GLN A 80 14.66 17.56 -4.91
N LYS A 81 14.94 18.82 -4.51
CA LYS A 81 14.85 19.24 -3.11
C LYS A 81 13.39 19.25 -2.66
N GLU A 82 12.53 19.84 -3.47
CA GLU A 82 11.08 19.84 -3.22
C GLU A 82 10.50 18.42 -3.25
N ALA A 83 10.89 17.56 -4.21
CA ALA A 83 10.45 16.17 -4.26
C ALA A 83 10.78 15.40 -2.97
N ARG A 84 11.99 15.60 -2.41
CA ARG A 84 12.36 15.00 -1.12
C ARG A 84 11.63 15.65 0.07
N ALA A 85 11.34 16.94 -0.01
CA ALA A 85 10.57 17.66 1.02
C ALA A 85 9.13 17.13 1.10
N VAL A 86 8.49 16.90 -0.05
CA VAL A 86 7.15 16.27 -0.13
C VAL A 86 7.13 14.92 0.56
N LEU A 87 8.11 14.05 0.32
CA LEU A 87 8.20 12.72 0.95
C LEU A 87 8.34 12.81 2.48
N ARG A 88 9.21 13.68 2.97
CA ARG A 88 9.37 13.89 4.42
C ARG A 88 8.10 14.45 5.04
N ARG A 89 7.51 15.46 4.37
CA ARG A 89 6.28 16.08 4.86
C ARG A 89 5.10 15.12 4.91
N ALA A 90 4.98 14.19 3.95
CA ALA A 90 3.97 13.14 3.99
C ALA A 90 4.06 12.31 5.29
N VAL A 91 5.26 11.88 5.65
CA VAL A 91 5.50 11.13 6.89
C VAL A 91 5.22 11.99 8.14
N GLU A 92 5.60 13.25 8.16
CA GLU A 92 5.30 14.20 9.27
C GLU A 92 3.79 14.39 9.45
N LEU A 93 3.00 14.35 8.38
CA LEU A 93 1.54 14.43 8.42
C LEU A 93 0.88 13.10 8.85
N GLY A 94 1.67 12.06 9.09
CA GLY A 94 1.22 10.75 9.55
C GLY A 94 0.86 9.76 8.45
N VAL A 95 1.24 10.05 7.20
CA VAL A 95 1.16 9.05 6.13
C VAL A 95 2.16 7.94 6.43
N ASN A 96 1.67 6.71 6.55
CA ASN A 96 2.50 5.54 6.75
C ASN A 96 2.38 4.50 5.63
N PHE A 97 1.86 4.91 4.47
CA PHE A 97 1.77 4.10 3.25
C PHE A 97 2.19 4.96 2.06
N ILE A 98 3.33 4.63 1.43
CA ILE A 98 3.83 5.28 0.22
C ILE A 98 3.80 4.29 -0.93
N ASP A 99 3.11 4.65 -2.01
CA ASP A 99 3.01 3.87 -3.24
C ASP A 99 3.96 4.40 -4.32
N THR A 100 4.81 3.54 -4.83
CA THR A 100 5.73 3.83 -5.94
C THR A 100 5.75 2.70 -6.98
N ALA A 101 6.67 2.72 -7.93
CA ALA A 101 6.96 1.65 -8.88
C ALA A 101 8.38 1.80 -9.45
N ASP A 102 8.97 0.71 -9.91
CA ASP A 102 10.21 0.68 -10.68
C ASP A 102 10.11 1.50 -11.96
N ALA A 103 8.92 1.51 -12.57
CA ALA A 103 8.60 2.23 -13.79
C ALA A 103 8.46 3.76 -13.63
N TYR A 104 8.48 4.29 -12.40
CA TYR A 104 8.33 5.73 -12.17
C TYR A 104 9.68 6.46 -12.29
N GLY A 105 9.85 7.16 -13.42
CA GLY A 105 11.02 7.94 -13.75
C GLY A 105 12.13 7.29 -14.58
N PRO A 106 12.17 6.03 -15.11
CA PRO A 106 12.24 4.78 -14.39
C PRO A 106 13.28 4.78 -13.24
N ALA A 107 13.02 4.07 -12.20
CA ALA A 107 13.86 3.95 -10.99
C ALA A 107 14.04 5.24 -10.15
N VAL A 108 13.67 6.41 -10.66
CA VAL A 108 13.89 7.71 -9.97
C VAL A 108 13.06 7.83 -8.70
N SER A 109 11.78 7.45 -8.75
CA SER A 109 10.89 7.55 -7.58
C SER A 109 11.39 6.73 -6.40
N GLU A 110 11.77 5.47 -6.62
CA GLU A 110 12.31 4.60 -5.56
C GLU A 110 13.62 5.13 -4.97
N ARG A 111 14.51 5.67 -5.82
CA ARG A 111 15.74 6.29 -5.37
C ARG A 111 15.48 7.54 -4.50
N LEU A 112 14.58 8.43 -4.94
CA LEU A 112 14.21 9.63 -4.18
C LEU A 112 13.57 9.28 -2.82
N ILE A 113 12.74 8.21 -2.76
CA ILE A 113 12.18 7.71 -1.52
C ILE A 113 13.30 7.28 -0.57
N ALA A 114 14.27 6.49 -1.06
CA ALA A 114 15.39 6.05 -0.25
C ALA A 114 16.28 7.23 0.20
N GLU A 115 16.55 8.20 -0.66
CA GLU A 115 17.33 9.41 -0.31
C GLU A 115 16.63 10.28 0.74
N ALA A 116 15.29 10.36 0.69
CA ALA A 116 14.54 11.20 1.60
C ALA A 116 14.29 10.56 2.97
N LEU A 117 14.07 9.24 3.01
CA LEU A 117 13.46 8.56 4.15
C LEU A 117 14.29 7.42 4.75
N HIS A 118 15.35 6.94 4.08
CA HIS A 118 16.18 5.87 4.64
C HIS A 118 17.19 6.45 5.67
N PRO A 119 17.34 5.84 6.89
CA PRO A 119 16.61 4.68 7.39
C PRO A 119 15.13 4.99 7.62
N TYR A 120 14.26 4.06 7.16
CA TYR A 120 12.82 4.28 7.18
C TYR A 120 12.25 4.35 8.60
N PRO A 121 11.31 5.29 8.88
CA PRO A 121 10.59 5.31 10.14
C PRO A 121 9.87 3.98 10.39
N ARG A 122 9.82 3.56 11.64
CA ARG A 122 9.10 2.35 12.04
C ARG A 122 7.63 2.46 11.63
N GLY A 123 7.13 1.43 10.95
CA GLY A 123 5.73 1.35 10.52
C GLY A 123 5.40 2.07 9.23
N LEU A 124 6.38 2.67 8.58
CA LEU A 124 6.22 3.14 7.22
C LEU A 124 6.24 1.94 6.26
N ILE A 125 5.19 1.80 5.47
CA ILE A 125 5.04 0.78 4.44
C ILE A 125 5.39 1.36 3.09
N ILE A 126 6.34 0.75 2.40
CA ILE A 126 6.67 1.09 1.02
C ILE A 126 6.06 0.02 0.10
N ALA A 127 5.10 0.46 -0.72
CA ALA A 127 4.53 -0.34 -1.79
C ALA A 127 5.22 0.02 -3.10
N THR A 128 5.79 -0.98 -3.78
CA THR A 128 6.31 -0.79 -5.15
C THR A 128 5.76 -1.83 -6.11
N LYS A 129 6.05 -1.68 -7.39
CA LYS A 129 5.48 -2.50 -8.44
C LYS A 129 6.54 -2.91 -9.45
N GLY A 130 6.34 -4.08 -10.09
CA GLY A 130 7.04 -4.52 -11.28
C GLY A 130 6.08 -5.03 -12.34
N GLY A 131 6.58 -5.25 -13.54
CA GLY A 131 5.75 -5.75 -14.65
C GLY A 131 5.35 -4.67 -15.65
N GLN A 132 6.04 -3.54 -15.66
CA GLN A 132 5.94 -2.53 -16.72
C GLN A 132 7.31 -1.99 -17.08
N VAL A 133 7.57 -1.88 -18.36
CA VAL A 133 8.76 -1.18 -18.91
C VAL A 133 8.38 0.15 -19.51
N ARG A 134 9.34 1.05 -19.54
CA ARG A 134 9.17 2.43 -20.00
C ARG A 134 10.13 2.73 -21.15
N PRO A 135 9.69 2.62 -22.43
CA PRO A 135 10.53 2.97 -23.59
C PRO A 135 10.81 4.47 -23.71
N GLY A 136 9.97 5.31 -23.13
CA GLY A 136 10.10 6.77 -23.16
C GLY A 136 9.03 7.47 -22.31
N PRO A 137 9.04 8.83 -22.30
CA PRO A 137 8.04 9.61 -21.60
C PRO A 137 6.61 9.24 -22.01
N ASN A 138 5.71 9.05 -21.02
CA ASN A 138 4.31 8.64 -21.23
C ASN A 138 4.10 7.32 -21.98
N GLN A 139 5.15 6.53 -22.24
CA GLN A 139 5.04 5.21 -22.85
C GLN A 139 5.09 4.13 -21.78
N TRP A 140 4.13 3.22 -21.82
CA TRP A 140 3.94 2.17 -20.83
C TRP A 140 3.70 0.84 -21.55
N VAL A 141 4.58 -0.12 -21.34
CA VAL A 141 4.48 -1.45 -21.97
C VAL A 141 4.48 -2.51 -20.87
N PRO A 142 3.43 -3.38 -20.79
CA PRO A 142 3.45 -4.50 -19.86
C PRO A 142 4.60 -5.46 -20.17
N ASP A 143 5.24 -5.97 -19.13
CA ASP A 143 6.20 -7.08 -19.20
C ASP A 143 6.03 -7.95 -17.96
N GLY A 144 5.13 -8.94 -18.07
CA GLY A 144 4.78 -9.86 -16.99
C GLY A 144 5.64 -11.12 -16.94
N ARG A 145 6.71 -11.21 -17.74
CA ARG A 145 7.60 -12.38 -17.77
C ARG A 145 8.24 -12.63 -16.40
N PRO A 146 8.32 -13.89 -15.97
CA PRO A 146 8.92 -14.27 -14.69
C PRO A 146 10.31 -13.69 -14.45
N GLU A 147 11.18 -13.71 -15.46
CA GLU A 147 12.54 -13.22 -15.39
C GLU A 147 12.56 -11.71 -15.13
N HIS A 148 11.73 -10.95 -15.90
CA HIS A 148 11.64 -9.51 -15.75
C HIS A 148 11.09 -9.11 -14.36
N LEU A 149 10.04 -9.78 -13.88
CA LEU A 149 9.48 -9.52 -12.56
C LEU A 149 10.49 -9.76 -11.44
N ARG A 150 11.31 -10.80 -11.57
CA ARG A 150 12.39 -11.10 -10.61
C ARG A 150 13.47 -10.02 -10.64
N GLU A 151 13.98 -9.68 -11.81
CA GLU A 151 14.99 -8.64 -12.01
C GLU A 151 14.52 -7.28 -11.48
N SER A 152 13.29 -6.90 -11.79
CA SER A 152 12.64 -5.67 -11.30
C SER A 152 12.55 -5.64 -9.78
N CYS A 153 12.11 -6.74 -9.15
CA CYS A 153 12.02 -6.84 -7.70
C CYS A 153 13.40 -6.69 -7.03
N GLU A 154 14.40 -7.40 -7.53
CA GLU A 154 15.77 -7.34 -6.98
C GLU A 154 16.41 -5.96 -7.19
N ALA A 155 16.12 -5.30 -8.31
CA ALA A 155 16.54 -3.94 -8.54
C ALA A 155 15.84 -2.94 -7.60
N SER A 156 14.54 -3.13 -7.32
CA SER A 156 13.78 -2.32 -6.36
C SER A 156 14.31 -2.48 -4.93
N LEU A 157 14.64 -3.69 -4.50
CA LEU A 157 15.29 -3.94 -3.20
C LEU A 157 16.57 -3.11 -3.03
N ARG A 158 17.43 -3.10 -4.06
CA ARG A 158 18.69 -2.32 -4.06
C ARG A 158 18.42 -0.81 -4.00
N ARG A 159 17.47 -0.29 -4.82
CA ARG A 159 17.16 1.16 -4.87
C ARG A 159 16.54 1.65 -3.59
N LEU A 160 15.61 0.89 -3.04
CA LEU A 160 14.95 1.19 -1.77
C LEU A 160 15.83 0.91 -0.54
N LYS A 161 16.99 0.25 -0.71
CA LYS A 161 17.91 -0.13 0.37
C LYS A 161 17.24 -0.96 1.46
N VAL A 162 16.44 -1.93 1.07
CA VAL A 162 15.74 -2.86 1.97
C VAL A 162 16.05 -4.30 1.59
N GLU A 163 16.05 -5.19 2.59
CA GLU A 163 16.21 -6.64 2.37
C GLU A 163 14.89 -7.30 1.95
N ARG A 164 13.75 -6.67 2.30
CA ARG A 164 12.42 -7.15 1.97
C ARG A 164 11.48 -5.98 1.69
N ILE A 165 10.81 -6.01 0.54
CA ILE A 165 9.76 -5.05 0.18
C ILE A 165 8.49 -5.38 0.97
N ASP A 166 7.84 -4.38 1.57
CA ASP A 166 6.61 -4.58 2.35
C ASP A 166 5.44 -5.04 1.47
N LEU A 167 5.16 -4.32 0.39
CA LEU A 167 4.11 -4.66 -0.57
C LEU A 167 4.68 -4.59 -1.99
N TYR A 168 4.68 -5.72 -2.69
CA TYR A 168 5.06 -5.76 -4.11
C TYR A 168 3.84 -6.08 -4.96
N GLN A 169 3.59 -5.26 -5.99
CA GLN A 169 2.39 -5.37 -6.80
C GLN A 169 2.72 -5.73 -8.25
N LEU A 170 1.99 -6.67 -8.84
CA LEU A 170 1.97 -6.80 -10.30
C LEU A 170 1.32 -5.54 -10.87
N HIS A 171 2.10 -4.73 -11.60
CA HIS A 171 1.67 -3.40 -12.04
C HIS A 171 0.49 -3.46 -13.02
N ARG A 172 0.50 -4.50 -13.88
CA ARG A 172 -0.58 -4.79 -14.84
C ARG A 172 -0.43 -6.22 -15.36
N PRO A 173 -1.52 -6.94 -15.64
CA PRO A 173 -1.47 -8.16 -16.44
C PRO A 173 -0.86 -7.88 -17.82
N ASP A 174 0.04 -8.76 -18.26
CA ASP A 174 0.61 -8.74 -19.60
C ASP A 174 -0.19 -9.69 -20.49
N PRO A 175 -0.82 -9.22 -21.57
CA PRO A 175 -1.62 -10.10 -22.46
C PRO A 175 -0.77 -11.12 -23.21
N LYS A 176 0.56 -11.03 -23.19
CA LYS A 176 1.49 -11.94 -23.87
C LYS A 176 2.02 -13.05 -22.94
N VAL A 177 1.72 -12.98 -21.65
CA VAL A 177 2.21 -13.91 -20.62
C VAL A 177 1.02 -14.49 -19.87
N PRO A 178 0.96 -15.80 -19.64
CA PRO A 178 -0.07 -16.37 -18.77
C PRO A 178 -0.09 -15.63 -17.42
N TYR A 179 -1.25 -15.18 -17.01
CA TYR A 179 -1.40 -14.37 -15.80
C TYR A 179 -0.93 -15.11 -14.54
N GLU A 180 -1.18 -16.43 -14.53
CA GLU A 180 -0.77 -17.34 -13.47
C GLU A 180 0.75 -17.41 -13.32
N ASP A 181 1.51 -17.31 -14.41
CA ASP A 181 2.99 -17.31 -14.38
C ASP A 181 3.52 -16.03 -13.70
N SER A 182 2.92 -14.89 -14.03
CA SER A 182 3.26 -13.61 -13.39
C SER A 182 2.95 -13.65 -11.90
N VAL A 183 1.74 -14.08 -11.50
CA VAL A 183 1.34 -14.18 -10.09
C VAL A 183 2.16 -15.25 -9.35
N GLY A 184 2.41 -16.41 -9.99
CA GLY A 184 3.26 -17.46 -9.45
C GLY A 184 4.70 -16.99 -9.18
N THR A 185 5.20 -16.07 -9.98
CA THR A 185 6.52 -15.45 -9.75
C THR A 185 6.51 -14.59 -8.49
N LEU A 186 5.47 -13.79 -8.25
CA LEU A 186 5.34 -13.03 -7.00
C LEU A 186 5.26 -13.97 -5.79
N ALA A 187 4.53 -15.10 -5.91
CA ALA A 187 4.47 -16.10 -4.85
C ALA A 187 5.86 -16.68 -4.52
N LYS A 188 6.70 -16.97 -5.54
CA LYS A 188 8.09 -17.42 -5.35
C LYS A 188 8.95 -16.37 -4.67
N LEU A 189 8.84 -15.09 -5.08
CA LEU A 189 9.55 -13.99 -4.44
C LEU A 189 9.17 -13.81 -2.96
N GLN A 190 7.90 -14.06 -2.62
CA GLN A 190 7.43 -14.07 -1.23
C GLN A 190 8.01 -15.25 -0.44
N GLN A 191 8.03 -16.44 -1.00
CA GLN A 191 8.64 -17.63 -0.37
C GLN A 191 10.14 -17.45 -0.14
N GLU A 192 10.83 -16.76 -1.04
CA GLU A 192 12.25 -16.38 -0.91
C GLU A 192 12.49 -15.26 0.13
N GLY A 193 11.44 -14.70 0.71
CA GLY A 193 11.53 -13.61 1.69
C GLY A 193 11.86 -12.23 1.11
N LYS A 194 11.88 -12.08 -0.22
CA LYS A 194 12.17 -10.80 -0.90
C LYS A 194 11.03 -9.80 -0.80
N ILE A 195 9.79 -10.29 -0.71
CA ILE A 195 8.59 -9.47 -0.54
C ILE A 195 7.74 -10.02 0.61
N ARG A 196 7.08 -9.13 1.36
CA ARG A 196 6.20 -9.52 2.48
C ARG A 196 4.78 -9.79 2.02
N PHE A 197 4.19 -8.81 1.34
CA PHE A 197 2.81 -8.86 0.87
C PHE A 197 2.75 -8.77 -0.65
N ILE A 198 1.72 -9.38 -1.23
CA ILE A 198 1.46 -9.35 -2.67
C ILE A 198 0.18 -8.56 -2.93
N GLY A 199 0.28 -7.63 -3.88
CA GLY A 199 -0.84 -6.92 -4.49
C GLY A 199 -0.90 -7.14 -6.00
N ILE A 200 -2.02 -6.76 -6.57
CA ILE A 200 -2.25 -6.79 -8.02
C ILE A 200 -2.89 -5.48 -8.47
N SER A 201 -2.67 -5.10 -9.72
CA SER A 201 -3.17 -3.82 -10.23
C SER A 201 -3.74 -3.95 -11.64
N ASN A 202 -4.78 -3.16 -11.94
CA ASN A 202 -5.47 -3.14 -13.22
C ASN A 202 -6.10 -4.49 -13.59
N VAL A 203 -6.82 -5.10 -12.67
CA VAL A 203 -7.37 -6.45 -12.76
C VAL A 203 -8.90 -6.46 -12.73
N SER A 204 -9.50 -7.49 -13.32
CA SER A 204 -10.92 -7.82 -13.19
C SER A 204 -11.19 -8.66 -11.92
N THR A 205 -12.48 -8.94 -11.64
CA THR A 205 -12.89 -9.87 -10.58
C THR A 205 -12.42 -11.29 -10.81
N GLU A 206 -12.40 -11.74 -12.06
CA GLU A 206 -11.91 -13.06 -12.46
C GLU A 206 -10.40 -13.17 -12.24
N GLN A 207 -9.64 -12.14 -12.62
CA GLN A 207 -8.21 -12.11 -12.40
C GLN A 207 -7.85 -12.01 -10.91
N LEU A 208 -8.66 -11.32 -10.09
CA LEU A 208 -8.52 -11.35 -8.64
C LEU A 208 -8.74 -12.77 -8.11
N ALA A 209 -9.79 -13.46 -8.54
CA ALA A 209 -10.06 -14.84 -8.12
C ALA A 209 -8.95 -15.81 -8.55
N THR A 210 -8.44 -15.68 -9.78
CA THR A 210 -7.30 -16.45 -10.27
C THR A 210 -6.05 -16.22 -9.42
N ALA A 211 -5.70 -14.96 -9.12
CA ALA A 211 -4.56 -14.66 -8.27
C ALA A 211 -4.71 -15.25 -6.87
N GLN A 212 -5.91 -15.20 -6.30
CA GLN A 212 -6.21 -15.76 -4.98
C GLN A 212 -6.15 -17.29 -4.91
N SER A 213 -6.31 -17.98 -6.02
CA SER A 213 -6.09 -19.44 -6.07
C SER A 213 -4.60 -19.83 -5.97
N ILE A 214 -3.70 -18.87 -6.18
CA ILE A 214 -2.24 -19.07 -6.17
C ILE A 214 -1.61 -18.51 -4.89
N VAL A 215 -2.05 -17.31 -4.45
CA VAL A 215 -1.42 -16.57 -3.35
C VAL A 215 -2.42 -15.70 -2.60
N LYS A 216 -2.11 -15.36 -1.33
CA LYS A 216 -2.89 -14.38 -0.56
C LYS A 216 -2.67 -12.98 -1.14
N VAL A 217 -3.67 -12.43 -1.81
CA VAL A 217 -3.69 -11.03 -2.27
C VAL A 217 -4.15 -10.13 -1.14
N VAL A 218 -3.37 -9.09 -0.81
CA VAL A 218 -3.71 -8.15 0.29
C VAL A 218 -4.15 -6.78 -0.21
N SER A 219 -3.86 -6.44 -1.47
CA SER A 219 -4.31 -5.19 -2.09
C SER A 219 -4.65 -5.36 -3.56
N VAL A 220 -5.63 -4.58 -4.02
CA VAL A 220 -5.91 -4.37 -5.44
C VAL A 220 -5.78 -2.88 -5.74
N GLN A 221 -5.03 -2.53 -6.80
CA GLN A 221 -4.86 -1.15 -7.22
C GLN A 221 -5.44 -0.95 -8.63
N ASN A 222 -6.63 -0.38 -8.72
CA ASN A 222 -7.30 -0.11 -9.99
C ASN A 222 -7.61 1.38 -10.17
N ARG A 223 -7.83 1.80 -11.42
CA ARG A 223 -8.31 3.16 -11.70
C ARG A 223 -9.69 3.33 -11.08
N TYR A 224 -9.80 4.35 -10.20
CA TYR A 224 -11.06 4.66 -9.54
C TYR A 224 -11.08 6.11 -9.02
N SER A 225 -12.16 6.80 -9.30
CA SER A 225 -12.42 8.17 -8.83
C SER A 225 -13.92 8.46 -8.92
N VAL A 226 -14.33 9.63 -8.51
CA VAL A 226 -15.73 10.09 -8.73
C VAL A 226 -16.12 10.02 -10.21
N ALA A 227 -15.16 10.32 -11.10
CA ALA A 227 -15.37 10.33 -12.56
C ALA A 227 -15.25 8.94 -13.22
N GLU A 228 -14.64 7.98 -12.57
CA GLU A 228 -14.29 6.68 -13.14
C GLU A 228 -14.63 5.57 -12.14
N ARG A 229 -15.71 4.82 -12.40
CA ARG A 229 -16.28 3.82 -11.48
C ARG A 229 -16.31 2.39 -12.06
N ASN A 230 -15.59 2.15 -13.17
CA ASN A 230 -15.59 0.82 -13.83
C ASN A 230 -15.07 -0.31 -12.94
N SER A 231 -14.42 0.02 -11.84
CA SER A 231 -13.91 -0.97 -10.86
C SER A 231 -14.87 -1.21 -9.67
N ASP A 232 -16.14 -0.78 -9.72
CA ASP A 232 -17.10 -0.98 -8.60
C ASP A 232 -17.26 -2.46 -8.23
N ALA A 233 -17.31 -3.37 -9.20
CA ALA A 233 -17.39 -4.80 -8.93
C ALA A 233 -16.15 -5.33 -8.19
N VAL A 234 -14.96 -4.86 -8.58
CA VAL A 234 -13.69 -5.22 -7.92
C VAL A 234 -13.62 -4.62 -6.52
N LEU A 235 -14.05 -3.36 -6.35
CA LEU A 235 -14.14 -2.72 -5.03
C LEU A 235 -15.06 -3.51 -4.09
N ALA A 236 -16.24 -3.91 -4.56
CA ALA A 236 -17.17 -4.72 -3.76
C ALA A 236 -16.59 -6.09 -3.36
N ALA A 237 -15.84 -6.73 -4.27
CA ALA A 237 -15.12 -7.97 -3.96
C ALA A 237 -14.02 -7.75 -2.91
N CYS A 238 -13.29 -6.64 -2.99
CA CYS A 238 -12.28 -6.27 -2.01
C CYS A 238 -12.90 -5.98 -0.64
N GLU A 239 -14.01 -5.26 -0.59
CA GLU A 239 -14.73 -4.93 0.65
C GLU A 239 -15.18 -6.19 1.38
N LYS A 240 -15.85 -7.11 0.66
CA LYS A 240 -16.31 -8.40 1.20
C LYS A 240 -15.17 -9.21 1.84
N GLN A 241 -13.96 -9.11 1.27
CA GLN A 241 -12.79 -9.91 1.66
C GLN A 241 -11.80 -9.14 2.54
N LYS A 242 -12.08 -7.87 2.86
CA LYS A 242 -11.18 -6.97 3.60
C LYS A 242 -9.81 -6.81 2.94
N ILE A 243 -9.76 -6.78 1.62
CA ILE A 243 -8.58 -6.49 0.80
C ILE A 243 -8.50 -4.99 0.62
N ALA A 244 -7.32 -4.38 0.82
CA ALA A 244 -7.13 -2.96 0.58
C ALA A 244 -7.37 -2.62 -0.91
N PHE A 245 -8.27 -1.66 -1.18
CA PHE A 245 -8.48 -1.13 -2.52
C PHE A 245 -7.77 0.21 -2.65
N ILE A 246 -6.80 0.28 -3.55
CA ILE A 246 -5.94 1.44 -3.78
C ILE A 246 -6.37 2.12 -5.08
N PRO A 247 -7.15 3.21 -5.04
CA PRO A 247 -7.58 3.91 -6.25
C PRO A 247 -6.40 4.69 -6.84
N TRP A 248 -5.95 4.33 -8.04
CA TRP A 248 -5.03 5.20 -8.76
C TRP A 248 -5.80 6.21 -9.62
N GLY A 249 -5.21 7.40 -9.82
CA GLY A 249 -5.89 8.53 -10.46
C GLY A 249 -7.06 9.08 -9.61
N PRO A 250 -6.92 9.18 -8.28
CA PRO A 250 -8.03 9.57 -7.39
C PRO A 250 -8.55 10.99 -7.68
N LEU A 251 -7.72 11.84 -8.29
CA LEU A 251 -8.03 13.22 -8.68
C LEU A 251 -8.15 13.39 -10.21
N ALA A 252 -8.55 12.37 -10.95
CA ALA A 252 -8.69 12.40 -12.43
C ALA A 252 -9.79 13.35 -12.96
N LEU A 253 -10.30 14.23 -12.10
CA LEU A 253 -11.32 15.26 -12.46
C LEU A 253 -10.82 16.24 -13.52
N ARG A 254 -9.51 16.52 -13.56
CA ARG A 254 -8.89 17.46 -14.53
C ARG A 254 -8.84 16.92 -15.94
N GLU A 255 -8.85 15.59 -16.12
CA GLU A 255 -8.86 14.94 -17.45
C GLU A 255 -10.22 15.12 -18.18
N GLN A 256 -11.23 15.60 -17.45
CA GLN A 256 -12.57 15.90 -17.94
C GLN A 256 -12.76 17.41 -18.26
N ALA A 257 -11.74 18.24 -18.05
CA ALA A 257 -11.82 19.67 -18.32
C ALA A 257 -12.09 19.90 -19.83
N GLY A 258 -13.18 20.58 -20.15
CA GLY A 258 -13.64 20.83 -21.52
C GLY A 258 -14.65 19.83 -22.06
N LYS A 259 -15.04 18.79 -21.32
CA LYS A 259 -16.16 17.89 -21.62
C LYS A 259 -17.33 18.24 -20.69
N THR A 260 -18.57 17.97 -21.10
CA THR A 260 -19.73 18.06 -20.20
C THR A 260 -19.47 17.14 -19.01
N ALA A 261 -19.31 17.71 -17.82
CA ALA A 261 -19.04 16.94 -16.62
C ALA A 261 -20.21 15.97 -16.36
N PRO A 262 -19.94 14.69 -16.03
CA PRO A 262 -21.01 13.78 -15.61
C PRO A 262 -21.76 14.35 -14.40
N PRO A 263 -23.07 14.04 -14.23
CA PRO A 263 -23.91 14.61 -13.16
C PRO A 263 -23.27 14.52 -11.76
N HIS A 264 -22.70 13.39 -11.41
CA HIS A 264 -22.05 13.17 -10.12
C HIS A 264 -20.82 14.07 -9.87
N ILE A 265 -20.15 14.57 -10.90
CA ILE A 265 -19.08 15.57 -10.75
C ILE A 265 -19.66 16.95 -10.46
N ALA A 266 -20.76 17.33 -11.12
CA ALA A 266 -21.46 18.59 -10.83
C ALA A 266 -21.99 18.59 -9.38
N ASP A 267 -22.56 17.47 -8.94
CA ASP A 267 -23.04 17.30 -7.56
C ASP A 267 -21.89 17.40 -6.54
N LEU A 268 -20.74 16.79 -6.83
CA LEU A 268 -19.56 16.93 -5.96
C LEU A 268 -19.04 18.37 -5.94
N GLN A 269 -19.04 19.09 -7.07
CA GLN A 269 -18.67 20.50 -7.15
C GLN A 269 -19.61 21.37 -6.31
N ALA A 270 -20.91 21.16 -6.42
CA ALA A 270 -21.90 21.86 -5.61
C ALA A 270 -21.71 21.60 -4.11
N LEU A 271 -21.41 20.34 -3.75
CA LEU A 271 -21.13 19.96 -2.37
C LEU A 271 -19.84 20.62 -1.86
N ALA A 272 -18.77 20.63 -2.66
CA ALA A 272 -17.51 21.28 -2.32
C ALA A 272 -17.70 22.78 -2.07
N GLN A 273 -18.46 23.47 -2.93
CA GLN A 273 -18.80 24.89 -2.77
C GLN A 273 -19.60 25.15 -1.49
N ALA A 274 -20.63 24.33 -1.23
CA ALA A 274 -21.46 24.47 -0.03
C ALA A 274 -20.66 24.23 1.27
N ARG A 275 -19.60 23.43 1.21
CA ARG A 275 -18.74 23.11 2.36
C ARG A 275 -17.50 24.01 2.45
N HIS A 276 -17.30 24.93 1.50
CA HIS A 276 -16.10 25.80 1.39
C HIS A 276 -14.79 25.00 1.38
N ILE A 277 -14.76 23.87 0.65
CA ILE A 277 -13.57 23.02 0.47
C ILE A 277 -13.23 22.91 -1.01
N ASP A 278 -11.97 22.57 -1.30
CA ASP A 278 -11.52 22.36 -2.67
C ASP A 278 -12.13 21.07 -3.27
N LEU A 279 -12.34 21.08 -4.58
CA LEU A 279 -12.88 19.91 -5.29
C LEU A 279 -11.98 18.67 -5.15
N ALA A 280 -10.66 18.86 -5.09
CA ALA A 280 -9.72 17.76 -4.84
C ALA A 280 -9.93 17.14 -3.46
N GLN A 281 -10.10 17.99 -2.43
CA GLN A 281 -10.39 17.53 -1.07
C GLN A 281 -11.75 16.81 -1.00
N ALA A 282 -12.78 17.35 -1.68
CA ALA A 282 -14.08 16.71 -1.76
C ALA A 282 -13.98 15.32 -2.43
N ALA A 283 -13.20 15.19 -3.51
CA ALA A 283 -13.01 13.92 -4.21
C ALA A 283 -12.31 12.87 -3.33
N LEU A 284 -11.29 13.26 -2.57
CA LEU A 284 -10.59 12.38 -1.64
C LEU A 284 -11.50 11.97 -0.46
N ALA A 285 -12.28 12.91 0.08
CA ALA A 285 -13.25 12.63 1.15
C ALA A 285 -14.35 11.68 0.66
N TRP A 286 -14.83 11.86 -0.58
CA TRP A 286 -15.78 10.94 -1.21
C TRP A 286 -15.21 9.52 -1.33
N LEU A 287 -13.96 9.37 -1.79
CA LEU A 287 -13.29 8.07 -1.87
C LEU A 287 -13.24 7.39 -0.49
N LEU A 288 -12.83 8.13 0.54
CA LEU A 288 -12.77 7.60 1.91
C LEU A 288 -14.15 7.18 2.43
N ALA A 289 -15.22 7.90 2.07
CA ALA A 289 -16.57 7.58 2.48
C ALA A 289 -17.17 6.42 1.68
N ARG A 290 -16.68 6.16 0.45
CA ARG A 290 -17.20 5.13 -0.47
C ARG A 290 -17.04 3.71 0.02
N SER A 291 -15.96 3.39 0.73
CA SER A 291 -15.72 2.04 1.26
C SER A 291 -14.71 2.06 2.41
N PRO A 292 -14.87 1.21 3.44
CA PRO A 292 -13.90 1.09 4.55
C PRO A 292 -12.54 0.51 4.14
N VAL A 293 -12.45 -0.17 3.00
CA VAL A 293 -11.20 -0.72 2.47
C VAL A 293 -10.48 0.22 1.50
N MET A 294 -11.04 1.40 1.24
CA MET A 294 -10.47 2.41 0.36
C MET A 294 -9.22 3.03 0.98
N LEU A 295 -8.12 3.05 0.19
CA LEU A 295 -6.82 3.63 0.54
C LEU A 295 -6.36 4.55 -0.60
N PRO A 296 -6.90 5.77 -0.72
CA PRO A 296 -6.47 6.73 -1.73
C PRO A 296 -5.02 7.14 -1.55
N ILE A 297 -4.34 7.29 -2.69
CA ILE A 297 -2.92 7.63 -2.79
C ILE A 297 -2.75 8.91 -3.64
N PRO A 298 -3.25 10.07 -3.20
CA PRO A 298 -3.01 11.31 -3.93
C PRO A 298 -1.52 11.53 -4.11
N GLY A 299 -1.12 12.07 -5.26
CA GLY A 299 0.27 12.31 -5.59
C GLY A 299 0.50 13.70 -6.14
N THR A 300 1.49 14.37 -5.58
CA THR A 300 1.91 15.73 -5.97
C THR A 300 3.42 15.88 -5.89
N SER A 301 3.95 16.91 -6.57
CA SER A 301 5.35 17.33 -6.49
C SER A 301 5.55 18.58 -5.61
N ARG A 302 4.52 19.06 -4.88
CA ARG A 302 4.55 20.31 -4.09
C ARG A 302 4.04 20.05 -2.67
N VAL A 303 4.78 20.57 -1.68
CA VAL A 303 4.41 20.41 -0.27
C VAL A 303 3.04 21.03 0.03
N ALA A 304 2.74 22.21 -0.48
CA ALA A 304 1.44 22.87 -0.24
C ALA A 304 0.26 22.00 -0.73
N HIS A 305 0.35 21.42 -1.93
CA HIS A 305 -0.70 20.55 -2.44
C HIS A 305 -0.81 19.21 -1.66
N LEU A 306 0.31 18.72 -1.13
CA LEU A 306 0.30 17.56 -0.24
C LEU A 306 -0.49 17.85 1.05
N GLU A 307 -0.25 18.98 1.66
CA GLU A 307 -0.93 19.39 2.90
C GLU A 307 -2.44 19.51 2.67
N GLU A 308 -2.85 20.12 1.55
CA GLU A 308 -4.24 20.21 1.12
C GLU A 308 -4.86 18.83 0.91
N ASP A 309 -4.19 17.94 0.17
CA ASP A 309 -4.68 16.58 -0.11
C ASP A 309 -4.83 15.75 1.19
N ILE A 310 -3.83 15.80 2.08
CA ILE A 310 -3.87 15.02 3.33
C ILE A 310 -4.91 15.60 4.30
N ALA A 311 -5.15 16.93 4.29
CA ALA A 311 -6.20 17.54 5.11
C ALA A 311 -7.61 17.01 4.78
N ALA A 312 -7.85 16.47 3.58
CA ALA A 312 -9.09 15.81 3.21
C ALA A 312 -9.46 14.64 4.13
N ALA A 313 -8.49 14.04 4.83
CA ALA A 313 -8.71 13.01 5.84
C ALA A 313 -9.68 13.45 6.97
N ARG A 314 -9.81 14.75 7.22
CA ARG A 314 -10.70 15.33 8.24
C ARG A 314 -12.11 15.65 7.74
N ILE A 315 -12.35 15.48 6.45
CA ILE A 315 -13.64 15.79 5.84
C ILE A 315 -14.48 14.53 5.85
N HIS A 316 -15.64 14.60 6.47
CA HIS A 316 -16.60 13.50 6.52
C HIS A 316 -17.91 13.94 5.87
N PHE A 317 -18.38 13.14 4.92
CA PHE A 317 -19.68 13.34 4.29
C PHE A 317 -20.73 12.50 4.98
N SER A 318 -21.90 13.10 5.19
CA SER A 318 -23.08 12.40 5.68
C SER A 318 -23.62 11.44 4.62
N HIS A 319 -24.45 10.49 5.02
CA HIS A 319 -25.10 9.57 4.09
C HIS A 319 -25.93 10.32 3.02
N GLN A 320 -26.60 11.41 3.40
CA GLN A 320 -27.37 12.24 2.48
C GLN A 320 -26.49 12.92 1.43
N GLU A 321 -25.32 13.45 1.83
CA GLU A 321 -24.34 14.05 0.91
C GLU A 321 -23.76 13.00 -0.04
N MET A 322 -23.43 11.81 0.46
CA MET A 322 -22.93 10.71 -0.38
C MET A 322 -23.98 10.25 -1.40
N SER A 323 -25.27 10.16 -1.00
CA SER A 323 -26.35 9.75 -1.90
C SER A 323 -26.61 10.74 -3.04
N ARG A 324 -26.23 12.02 -2.89
CA ARG A 324 -26.34 13.04 -3.95
C ARG A 324 -25.24 12.87 -5.01
N VAL A 325 -24.06 12.50 -4.58
CA VAL A 325 -22.92 12.30 -5.50
C VAL A 325 -22.98 10.92 -6.16
N GLY A 326 -23.75 9.99 -5.60
CA GLY A 326 -24.01 8.65 -6.14
C GLY A 326 -23.00 7.59 -5.76
#